data_ba156fa823cceb2dccc5315ac6eceb07
#
_entry.id   ba156fa823cceb2dccc5315ac6eceb07
#
_cell.length_a   1.000
_cell.length_b   1.000
_cell.length_c   1.000
_cell.angle_alpha   90.00
_cell.angle_beta   90.00
_cell.angle_gamma   90.00
#
_symmetry.space_group_name_H-M   'P 1'
#
loop_
_entity.id
_entity.type
_entity.pdbx_description
1 polymer ?
#
loop_
_entity_poly.entity_id
_entity_poly.type
_entity_poly.pdbx_seq_one_letter_code
_entity_poly.pdbx_strand_id
1 'polypeptide(L)'
;MTPDRTLHPSRRTLLRLSLGLLALPGIGRAASLRSEPLRIITLFQGASDSAVALGVTPCGVVDSWSEKPMYRYLRPALAAVPHVGLETQPSLEDIVLLKPDLIVASRFRHQRIAPLLEQISSVLMLEEVFEFKRTLAMMGAAMNRQQQAMELLGQWQRRVATLRGQLQTKFAGRWPITVSVLDIREDHIRSYLPASFAGSVLSELGFAWTPAAREATGVSLKLSSKESLPVVDADLFFIFQRADSKAAQQNYDKLVQHPFWQQLRAPQDKQVWRVDAVAWSLSGGILGANRMLDEITQVAMADSAS
;
A
#
# COMPACT_ATOMS: atom_id res chain seq x y z
N MET A 1 84.94 -33.32 -37.37
CA MET A 1 84.85 -34.18 -38.56
C MET A 1 83.44 -34.06 -39.07
N THR A 2 83.28 -33.34 -40.16
CA THR A 2 82.16 -33.20 -41.10
C THR A 2 81.80 -34.55 -41.73
N PRO A 3 80.80 -34.73 -42.57
CA PRO A 3 79.86 -33.74 -43.17
C PRO A 3 78.37 -34.17 -43.11
N ASP A 4 77.48 -33.18 -43.19
CA ASP A 4 76.77 -32.70 -44.37
C ASP A 4 76.03 -33.79 -45.22
N ARG A 5 74.72 -33.57 -45.33
CA ARG A 5 73.96 -33.61 -46.58
C ARG A 5 72.50 -33.21 -46.45
N THR A 6 72.26 -32.04 -46.92
CA THR A 6 70.99 -31.55 -47.49
C THR A 6 70.41 -32.47 -48.56
N LEU A 7 69.12 -32.61 -48.64
CA LEU A 7 68.36 -32.81 -49.89
C LEU A 7 66.90 -32.28 -49.71
N HIS A 8 66.64 -31.13 -50.31
CA HIS A 8 65.36 -30.72 -50.90
C HIS A 8 65.25 -31.37 -52.30
N PRO A 9 64.13 -31.21 -52.99
CA PRO A 9 62.70 -31.27 -52.78
C PRO A 9 62.01 -32.22 -53.81
N SER A 10 60.73 -32.35 -53.70
CA SER A 10 59.98 -32.53 -54.98
C SER A 10 58.50 -32.20 -54.78
N ARG A 11 58.07 -31.24 -55.54
CA ARG A 11 56.69 -30.89 -55.85
C ARG A 11 55.98 -32.00 -56.62
N ARG A 12 54.69 -32.00 -56.48
CA ARG A 12 53.67 -32.71 -57.30
C ARG A 12 53.06 -33.92 -56.65
N THR A 13 51.85 -33.71 -56.01
CA THR A 13 50.65 -34.23 -56.65
C THR A 13 49.42 -33.55 -55.96
N LEU A 14 48.77 -32.69 -56.70
CA LEU A 14 47.39 -32.28 -56.50
C LEU A 14 46.53 -33.51 -56.76
N LEU A 15 45.53 -33.70 -55.89
CA LEU A 15 44.17 -34.12 -56.30
C LEU A 15 43.26 -34.18 -55.07
N ARG A 16 42.43 -33.10 -54.91
CA ARG A 16 40.98 -33.13 -54.76
C ARG A 16 40.42 -34.31 -53.96
N LEU A 17 39.93 -33.92 -52.70
CA LEU A 17 38.66 -34.41 -52.24
C LEU A 17 38.02 -33.23 -51.38
N SER A 18 37.22 -32.45 -52.05
CA SER A 18 36.30 -31.51 -51.42
C SER A 18 35.18 -32.33 -50.79
N LEU A 19 35.22 -32.51 -49.46
CA LEU A 19 34.07 -32.97 -48.69
C LEU A 19 33.44 -31.73 -48.08
N GLY A 20 32.35 -31.27 -48.73
CA GLY A 20 31.54 -30.17 -48.26
C GLY A 20 30.90 -30.52 -46.92
N LEU A 21 31.39 -29.90 -45.88
CA LEU A 21 30.66 -29.82 -44.60
C LEU A 21 29.60 -28.75 -44.77
N LEU A 22 28.37 -29.15 -45.08
CA LEU A 22 27.17 -28.33 -44.98
C LEU A 22 26.99 -27.96 -43.49
N ALA A 23 27.50 -26.81 -43.11
CA ALA A 23 27.13 -26.14 -41.88
C ALA A 23 25.63 -25.72 -41.98
N LEU A 24 24.74 -26.58 -41.51
CA LEU A 24 23.39 -26.19 -41.18
C LEU A 24 23.48 -25.09 -40.13
N PRO A 25 22.92 -23.88 -40.39
CA PRO A 25 22.72 -22.93 -39.32
C PRO A 25 21.71 -23.58 -38.37
N GLY A 26 22.22 -24.08 -37.24
CA GLY A 26 21.40 -24.44 -36.11
C GLY A 26 20.61 -23.16 -35.73
N ILE A 27 19.37 -23.10 -36.16
CA ILE A 27 18.40 -22.18 -35.58
C ILE A 27 18.31 -22.61 -34.13
N GLY A 28 19.19 -22.04 -33.33
CA GLY A 28 19.06 -22.04 -31.88
C GLY A 28 17.73 -21.39 -31.59
N ARG A 29 16.69 -22.22 -31.53
CA ARG A 29 15.42 -21.85 -30.94
C ARG A 29 15.75 -21.57 -29.48
N ALA A 30 16.12 -20.31 -29.19
CA ALA A 30 16.12 -19.80 -27.84
C ALA A 30 14.68 -20.09 -27.35
N ALA A 31 14.54 -21.23 -26.68
CA ALA A 31 13.35 -21.47 -25.89
C ALA A 31 13.30 -20.30 -24.92
N SER A 32 12.50 -19.30 -25.25
CA SER A 32 12.01 -18.35 -24.29
C SER A 32 11.41 -19.22 -23.20
N LEU A 33 12.15 -19.42 -22.13
CA LEU A 33 11.59 -19.88 -20.87
C LEU A 33 10.57 -18.81 -20.52
N ARG A 34 9.32 -19.03 -20.95
CA ARG A 34 8.18 -18.31 -20.35
C ARG A 34 8.21 -18.77 -18.91
N SER A 35 8.92 -17.99 -18.08
CA SER A 35 8.74 -18.12 -16.65
C SER A 35 7.24 -17.86 -16.43
N GLU A 36 6.56 -18.87 -15.92
CA GLU A 36 5.18 -18.67 -15.51
C GLU A 36 5.11 -17.44 -14.60
N PRO A 37 4.04 -16.64 -14.68
CA PRO A 37 3.91 -15.47 -13.84
C PRO A 37 3.96 -15.90 -12.37
N LEU A 38 4.75 -15.19 -11.58
CA LEU A 38 4.93 -15.44 -10.15
C LEU A 38 3.56 -15.52 -9.46
N ARG A 39 3.27 -16.63 -8.80
CA ARG A 39 2.03 -16.88 -8.06
C ARG A 39 2.16 -16.31 -6.66
N ILE A 40 1.52 -15.19 -6.40
CA ILE A 40 1.60 -14.54 -5.08
C ILE A 40 0.28 -14.64 -4.31
N ILE A 41 0.39 -14.77 -2.99
CA ILE A 41 -0.73 -14.62 -2.06
C ILE A 41 -0.46 -13.39 -1.19
N THR A 42 -1.47 -12.56 -0.98
CA THR A 42 -1.40 -11.38 -0.12
C THR A 42 -2.28 -11.57 1.11
N LEU A 43 -1.68 -11.50 2.30
CA LEU A 43 -2.36 -11.77 3.57
C LEU A 43 -2.80 -10.51 4.33
N PHE A 44 -2.68 -9.32 3.73
CA PHE A 44 -3.22 -8.07 4.29
C PHE A 44 -3.57 -7.08 3.18
N GLN A 45 -4.45 -6.14 3.50
CA GLN A 45 -5.08 -5.28 2.49
C GLN A 45 -4.08 -4.40 1.74
N GLY A 46 -3.10 -3.81 2.45
CA GLY A 46 -2.06 -3.00 1.82
C GLY A 46 -1.18 -3.76 0.83
N ALA A 47 -0.98 -5.08 1.04
CA ALA A 47 -0.29 -5.93 0.07
C ALA A 47 -1.16 -6.21 -1.17
N SER A 48 -2.47 -6.45 -0.99
CA SER A 48 -3.40 -6.63 -2.12
C SER A 48 -3.50 -5.37 -2.98
N ASP A 49 -3.60 -4.20 -2.34
CA ASP A 49 -3.58 -2.88 -2.98
C ASP A 49 -2.27 -2.66 -3.77
N SER A 50 -1.13 -2.94 -3.13
CA SER A 50 0.19 -2.78 -3.75
C SER A 50 0.41 -3.74 -4.93
N ALA A 51 -0.08 -4.98 -4.85
CA ALA A 51 -0.04 -5.93 -5.96
C ALA A 51 -0.79 -5.39 -7.18
N VAL A 52 -2.03 -4.90 -6.96
CA VAL A 52 -2.85 -4.28 -8.02
C VAL A 52 -2.15 -3.05 -8.60
N ALA A 53 -1.58 -2.18 -7.76
CA ALA A 53 -0.84 -1.01 -8.21
C ALA A 53 0.36 -1.37 -9.09
N LEU A 54 1.04 -2.49 -8.79
CA LEU A 54 2.17 -3.03 -9.56
C LEU A 54 1.73 -3.82 -10.81
N GLY A 55 0.43 -3.88 -11.11
CA GLY A 55 -0.11 -4.63 -12.24
C GLY A 55 0.01 -6.14 -12.09
N VAL A 56 0.04 -6.65 -10.85
CA VAL A 56 0.11 -8.07 -10.55
C VAL A 56 -1.19 -8.51 -9.89
N THR A 57 -1.83 -9.52 -10.47
CA THR A 57 -3.02 -10.15 -9.89
C THR A 57 -2.58 -11.30 -9.00
N PRO A 58 -2.82 -11.25 -7.66
CA PRO A 58 -2.53 -12.36 -6.76
C PRO A 58 -3.31 -13.62 -7.12
N CYS A 59 -2.78 -14.79 -6.81
CA CYS A 59 -3.52 -16.05 -6.92
C CYS A 59 -4.40 -16.34 -5.70
N GLY A 60 -4.27 -15.54 -4.62
CA GLY A 60 -5.11 -15.59 -3.44
C GLY A 60 -5.00 -14.30 -2.61
N VAL A 61 -6.10 -13.88 -2.00
CA VAL A 61 -6.20 -12.68 -1.16
C VAL A 61 -7.01 -12.97 0.10
N VAL A 62 -6.85 -12.16 1.14
CA VAL A 62 -7.70 -12.21 2.32
C VAL A 62 -8.96 -11.36 2.16
N ASP A 63 -9.98 -11.67 2.94
CA ASP A 63 -11.20 -10.88 3.04
C ASP A 63 -10.95 -9.47 3.56
N SER A 64 -11.64 -8.49 3.00
CA SER A 64 -11.63 -7.12 3.48
C SER A 64 -12.33 -6.98 4.86
N TRP A 65 -11.99 -5.93 5.59
CA TRP A 65 -12.60 -5.62 6.90
C TRP A 65 -14.04 -5.12 6.79
N SER A 66 -14.32 -4.40 5.69
CA SER A 66 -15.65 -3.91 5.32
C SER A 66 -15.88 -4.16 3.83
N GLU A 67 -17.08 -3.87 3.32
CA GLU A 67 -17.42 -4.06 1.91
C GLU A 67 -17.15 -5.48 1.39
N LYS A 68 -17.44 -6.48 2.22
CA LYS A 68 -17.16 -7.89 1.96
C LYS A 68 -17.53 -8.35 0.53
N PRO A 69 -16.80 -9.30 -0.03
CA PRO A 69 -15.55 -9.88 0.50
C PRO A 69 -14.34 -8.99 0.20
N MET A 70 -14.46 -8.00 -0.69
CA MET A 70 -13.39 -7.17 -1.22
C MET A 70 -13.81 -5.69 -1.26
N TYR A 71 -12.88 -4.77 -0.94
CA TYR A 71 -13.12 -3.33 -1.10
C TYR A 71 -13.49 -2.98 -2.53
N ARG A 72 -14.51 -2.12 -2.69
CA ARG A 72 -15.07 -1.75 -4.00
C ARG A 72 -14.00 -1.31 -5.00
N TYR A 73 -13.01 -0.54 -4.57
CA TYR A 73 -11.98 -0.02 -5.46
C TYR A 73 -11.00 -1.09 -5.98
N LEU A 74 -10.90 -2.26 -5.32
CA LEU A 74 -10.08 -3.39 -5.75
C LEU A 74 -10.85 -4.42 -6.58
N ARG A 75 -12.18 -4.40 -6.54
CA ARG A 75 -13.04 -5.39 -7.25
C ARG A 75 -12.73 -5.51 -8.74
N PRO A 76 -12.49 -4.41 -9.51
CA PRO A 76 -12.20 -4.55 -10.94
C PRO A 76 -10.99 -5.45 -11.23
N ALA A 77 -9.99 -5.46 -10.33
CA ALA A 77 -8.78 -6.26 -10.50
C ALA A 77 -8.84 -7.62 -9.81
N LEU A 78 -9.61 -7.77 -8.73
CA LEU A 78 -9.51 -8.92 -7.83
C LEU A 78 -10.82 -9.72 -7.65
N ALA A 79 -11.93 -9.36 -8.34
CA ALA A 79 -13.23 -10.00 -8.14
C ALA A 79 -13.24 -11.53 -8.40
N ALA A 80 -12.33 -12.02 -9.27
CA ALA A 80 -12.22 -13.43 -9.61
C ALA A 80 -11.11 -14.16 -8.80
N VAL A 81 -10.43 -13.47 -7.89
CA VAL A 81 -9.31 -14.04 -7.11
C VAL A 81 -9.88 -14.82 -5.91
N PRO A 82 -9.43 -16.06 -5.67
CA PRO A 82 -9.81 -16.83 -4.49
C PRO A 82 -9.50 -16.11 -3.18
N HIS A 83 -10.39 -16.23 -2.21
CA HIS A 83 -10.20 -15.73 -0.86
C HIS A 83 -9.64 -16.83 0.05
N VAL A 84 -8.62 -16.50 0.83
CA VAL A 84 -7.93 -17.43 1.75
C VAL A 84 -8.22 -17.10 3.22
N GLY A 85 -9.42 -16.64 3.51
CA GLY A 85 -9.88 -16.34 4.87
C GLY A 85 -9.66 -14.89 5.30
N LEU A 86 -9.62 -14.67 6.61
CA LEU A 86 -9.48 -13.32 7.20
C LEU A 86 -8.00 -12.89 7.30
N GLU A 87 -7.74 -11.60 7.25
CA GLU A 87 -6.40 -11.03 7.49
C GLU A 87 -5.81 -11.47 8.83
N THR A 88 -6.62 -11.61 9.87
CA THR A 88 -6.18 -12.08 11.20
C THR A 88 -6.17 -13.58 11.36
N GLN A 89 -6.81 -14.30 10.46
CA GLN A 89 -6.95 -15.76 10.50
C GLN A 89 -7.05 -16.31 9.08
N PRO A 90 -5.92 -16.31 8.32
CA PRO A 90 -5.90 -16.90 6.99
C PRO A 90 -5.99 -18.42 7.06
N SER A 91 -6.63 -19.03 6.05
CA SER A 91 -6.72 -20.49 5.89
C SER A 91 -5.41 -21.01 5.28
N LEU A 92 -4.62 -21.72 6.09
CA LEU A 92 -3.38 -22.35 5.62
C LEU A 92 -3.66 -23.43 4.58
N GLU A 93 -4.79 -24.12 4.69
CA GLU A 93 -5.22 -25.15 3.73
C GLU A 93 -5.47 -24.56 2.34
N ASP A 94 -6.22 -23.46 2.27
CA ASP A 94 -6.48 -22.78 1.00
C ASP A 94 -5.20 -22.21 0.40
N ILE A 95 -4.29 -21.69 1.24
CA ILE A 95 -2.98 -21.20 0.80
C ILE A 95 -2.16 -22.33 0.16
N VAL A 96 -2.10 -23.51 0.78
CA VAL A 96 -1.39 -24.69 0.24
C VAL A 96 -1.99 -25.12 -1.09
N LEU A 97 -3.31 -25.17 -1.21
CA LEU A 97 -4.01 -25.58 -2.43
C LEU A 97 -3.71 -24.65 -3.61
N LEU A 98 -3.49 -23.38 -3.36
CA LEU A 98 -3.16 -22.39 -4.38
C LEU A 98 -1.70 -22.46 -4.87
N LYS A 99 -0.84 -23.22 -4.21
CA LYS A 99 0.58 -23.44 -4.59
C LYS A 99 1.28 -22.12 -4.94
N PRO A 100 1.41 -21.18 -3.98
CA PRO A 100 2.07 -19.91 -4.23
C PRO A 100 3.59 -20.09 -4.35
N ASP A 101 4.23 -19.18 -5.10
CA ASP A 101 5.69 -19.01 -5.12
C ASP A 101 6.15 -18.01 -4.05
N LEU A 102 5.25 -17.09 -3.68
CA LEU A 102 5.51 -16.05 -2.71
C LEU A 102 4.26 -15.75 -1.88
N ILE A 103 4.42 -15.68 -0.57
CA ILE A 103 3.39 -15.23 0.37
C ILE A 103 3.82 -13.88 0.92
N VAL A 104 2.97 -12.84 0.79
CA VAL A 104 3.21 -11.52 1.37
C VAL A 104 2.43 -11.40 2.66
N ALA A 105 3.14 -11.28 3.77
CA ALA A 105 2.60 -11.26 5.13
C ALA A 105 3.11 -10.06 5.92
N SER A 106 2.50 -9.74 7.05
CA SER A 106 3.02 -8.74 7.98
C SER A 106 3.33 -9.37 9.33
N ARG A 107 4.43 -8.94 9.96
CA ARG A 107 4.81 -9.37 11.31
C ARG A 107 3.72 -9.01 12.32
N PHE A 108 3.17 -7.82 12.21
CA PHE A 108 2.10 -7.34 13.07
C PHE A 108 0.88 -8.29 13.14
N ARG A 109 0.53 -8.96 12.02
CA ARG A 109 -0.62 -9.89 11.95
C ARG A 109 -0.23 -11.35 12.04
N HIS A 110 0.88 -11.74 11.41
CA HIS A 110 1.14 -13.14 11.06
C HIS A 110 2.36 -13.73 11.76
N GLN A 111 3.00 -13.01 12.69
CA GLN A 111 4.20 -13.50 13.38
C GLN A 111 4.04 -14.91 13.98
N ARG A 112 2.86 -15.19 14.54
CA ARG A 112 2.59 -16.50 15.19
C ARG A 112 2.52 -17.65 14.20
N ILE A 113 2.10 -17.41 12.98
CA ILE A 113 1.97 -18.42 11.92
C ILE A 113 3.10 -18.36 10.90
N ALA A 114 4.05 -17.45 11.03
CA ALA A 114 5.18 -17.30 10.11
C ALA A 114 5.93 -18.62 9.84
N PRO A 115 6.27 -19.46 10.84
CA PRO A 115 6.93 -20.73 10.60
C PRO A 115 6.11 -21.71 9.76
N LEU A 116 4.77 -21.63 9.82
CA LEU A 116 3.88 -22.46 9.01
C LEU A 116 3.79 -21.94 7.59
N LEU A 117 3.77 -20.62 7.39
CA LEU A 117 3.79 -20.01 6.06
C LEU A 117 5.10 -20.32 5.32
N GLU A 118 6.24 -20.31 6.03
CA GLU A 118 7.56 -20.62 5.49
C GLU A 118 7.71 -22.10 5.05
N GLN A 119 6.91 -23.00 5.61
CA GLN A 119 6.83 -24.41 5.16
C GLN A 119 6.06 -24.54 3.84
N ILE A 120 5.20 -23.59 3.50
CA ILE A 120 4.39 -23.62 2.28
C ILE A 120 5.16 -23.00 1.11
N SER A 121 5.76 -21.82 1.32
CA SER A 121 6.45 -21.08 0.26
C SER A 121 7.39 -20.02 0.83
N SER A 122 8.13 -19.32 -0.04
CA SER A 122 8.88 -18.12 0.33
C SER A 122 7.95 -17.08 0.92
N VAL A 123 8.36 -16.42 2.01
CA VAL A 123 7.56 -15.39 2.70
C VAL A 123 8.25 -14.04 2.65
N LEU A 124 7.60 -13.04 2.07
CA LEU A 124 7.96 -11.64 2.24
C LEU A 124 7.27 -11.11 3.50
N MET A 125 8.01 -11.05 4.61
CA MET A 125 7.50 -10.57 5.89
C MET A 125 7.76 -9.08 6.05
N LEU A 126 6.69 -8.27 5.98
CA LEU A 126 6.70 -6.84 6.24
C LEU A 126 6.45 -6.59 7.73
N GLU A 127 6.93 -5.47 8.28
CA GLU A 127 6.76 -5.21 9.72
C GLU A 127 5.31 -4.86 10.05
N GLU A 128 4.74 -3.87 9.33
CA GLU A 128 3.43 -3.30 9.61
C GLU A 128 2.46 -3.49 8.42
N VAL A 129 1.20 -3.18 8.64
CA VAL A 129 0.15 -3.24 7.60
C VAL A 129 -0.16 -1.87 6.99
N PHE A 130 0.42 -0.79 7.51
CA PHE A 130 0.10 0.59 7.13
C PHE A 130 1.29 1.36 6.52
N GLU A 131 2.47 0.77 6.41
CA GLU A 131 3.66 1.37 5.78
C GLU A 131 3.60 1.22 4.25
N PHE A 132 2.61 1.84 3.61
CA PHE A 132 2.28 1.59 2.19
C PHE A 132 3.45 1.82 1.21
N LYS A 133 4.31 2.82 1.45
CA LYS A 133 5.47 3.09 0.58
C LYS A 133 6.52 1.99 0.68
N ARG A 134 6.79 1.51 1.90
CA ARG A 134 7.70 0.39 2.14
C ARG A 134 7.15 -0.91 1.56
N THR A 135 5.86 -1.16 1.79
CA THR A 135 5.15 -2.32 1.22
C THR A 135 5.28 -2.34 -0.30
N LEU A 136 4.97 -1.23 -0.97
CA LEU A 136 5.07 -1.11 -2.42
C LEU A 136 6.50 -1.34 -2.94
N ALA A 137 7.51 -0.73 -2.28
CA ALA A 137 8.91 -0.88 -2.68
C ALA A 137 9.42 -2.32 -2.51
N MET A 138 9.15 -2.95 -1.37
CA MET A 138 9.60 -4.32 -1.09
C MET A 138 8.88 -5.35 -1.97
N MET A 139 7.59 -5.19 -2.20
CA MET A 139 6.85 -6.03 -3.14
C MET A 139 7.33 -5.83 -4.58
N GLY A 140 7.59 -4.59 -4.99
CA GLY A 140 8.20 -4.29 -6.29
C GLY A 140 9.52 -5.02 -6.49
N ALA A 141 10.39 -5.03 -5.49
CA ALA A 141 11.65 -5.77 -5.53
C ALA A 141 11.42 -7.29 -5.62
N ALA A 142 10.55 -7.84 -4.78
CA ALA A 142 10.28 -9.29 -4.75
C ALA A 142 9.61 -9.82 -6.02
N MET A 143 8.89 -8.97 -6.75
CA MET A 143 8.15 -9.34 -7.96
C MET A 143 8.81 -8.88 -9.28
N ASN A 144 10.08 -8.42 -9.25
CA ASN A 144 10.77 -7.82 -10.40
C ASN A 144 10.01 -6.64 -11.05
N ARG A 145 9.42 -5.78 -10.21
CA ARG A 145 8.66 -4.59 -10.56
C ARG A 145 9.23 -3.32 -9.91
N GLN A 146 10.54 -3.29 -9.63
CA GLN A 146 11.21 -2.18 -8.94
C GLN A 146 11.02 -0.85 -9.65
N GLN A 147 11.17 -0.84 -10.98
CA GLN A 147 10.99 0.37 -11.76
C GLN A 147 9.56 0.91 -11.62
N GLN A 148 8.56 0.06 -11.72
CA GLN A 148 7.16 0.45 -11.57
C GLN A 148 6.85 0.96 -10.16
N ALA A 149 7.42 0.32 -9.12
CA ALA A 149 7.30 0.82 -7.75
C ALA A 149 7.92 2.23 -7.60
N MET A 150 9.11 2.47 -8.17
CA MET A 150 9.76 3.78 -8.16
C MET A 150 8.93 4.84 -8.91
N GLU A 151 8.35 4.49 -10.05
CA GLU A 151 7.48 5.40 -10.82
C GLU A 151 6.23 5.80 -10.02
N LEU A 152 5.58 4.84 -9.36
CA LEU A 152 4.41 5.08 -8.50
C LEU A 152 4.76 5.96 -7.30
N LEU A 153 5.89 5.70 -6.63
CA LEU A 153 6.39 6.53 -5.53
C LEU A 153 6.75 7.95 -6.01
N GLY A 154 7.34 8.09 -7.20
CA GLY A 154 7.61 9.39 -7.81
C GLY A 154 6.33 10.15 -8.16
N GLN A 155 5.29 9.46 -8.65
CA GLN A 155 3.97 10.07 -8.88
C GLN A 155 3.34 10.53 -7.56
N TRP A 156 3.40 9.71 -6.52
CA TRP A 156 2.96 10.06 -5.18
C TRP A 156 3.63 11.35 -4.67
N GLN A 157 4.96 11.43 -4.74
CA GLN A 157 5.72 12.60 -4.29
C GLN A 157 5.30 13.88 -5.01
N ARG A 158 5.15 13.81 -6.35
CA ARG A 158 4.68 14.96 -7.15
C ARG A 158 3.29 15.39 -6.74
N ARG A 159 2.38 14.43 -6.54
CA ARG A 159 1.01 14.69 -6.14
C ARG A 159 0.92 15.34 -4.76
N VAL A 160 1.68 14.82 -3.80
CA VAL A 160 1.79 15.41 -2.44
C VAL A 160 2.35 16.84 -2.50
N ALA A 161 3.39 17.09 -3.28
CA ALA A 161 3.98 18.42 -3.42
C ALA A 161 2.97 19.44 -4.00
N THR A 162 2.23 19.04 -5.04
CA THR A 162 1.18 19.87 -5.65
C THR A 162 0.06 20.20 -4.63
N LEU A 163 -0.47 19.18 -3.97
CA LEU A 163 -1.57 19.36 -3.00
C LEU A 163 -1.13 20.17 -1.78
N ARG A 164 0.10 19.97 -1.30
CA ARG A 164 0.69 20.80 -0.24
C ARG A 164 0.71 22.29 -0.65
N GLY A 165 1.13 22.61 -1.88
CA GLY A 165 1.11 23.98 -2.38
C GLY A 165 -0.30 24.57 -2.42
N GLN A 166 -1.30 23.79 -2.84
CA GLN A 166 -2.71 24.21 -2.84
C GLN A 166 -3.23 24.48 -1.42
N LEU A 167 -2.91 23.62 -0.45
CA LEU A 167 -3.27 23.79 0.95
C LEU A 167 -2.59 25.02 1.56
N GLN A 168 -1.31 25.24 1.26
CA GLN A 168 -0.59 26.46 1.69
C GLN A 168 -1.25 27.73 1.15
N THR A 169 -1.72 27.73 -0.08
CA THR A 169 -2.44 28.85 -0.68
C THR A 169 -3.81 29.04 -0.01
N LYS A 170 -4.57 27.96 0.18
CA LYS A 170 -5.89 27.94 0.82
C LYS A 170 -5.85 28.52 2.22
N PHE A 171 -4.87 28.11 3.01
CA PHE A 171 -4.72 28.50 4.41
C PHE A 171 -3.60 29.53 4.62
N ALA A 172 -3.35 30.38 3.62
CA ALA A 172 -2.33 31.41 3.68
C ALA A 172 -2.37 32.22 4.98
N GLY A 173 -1.20 32.42 5.60
CA GLY A 173 -1.06 33.12 6.90
C GLY A 173 -1.38 32.26 8.14
N ARG A 174 -2.01 31.10 7.97
CA ARG A 174 -2.30 30.15 9.07
C ARG A 174 -1.62 28.78 8.91
N TRP A 175 -1.02 28.52 7.76
CA TRP A 175 -0.32 27.25 7.51
C TRP A 175 1.00 27.15 8.30
N PRO A 176 1.32 25.98 8.92
CA PRO A 176 0.52 24.76 8.92
C PRO A 176 -0.65 24.83 9.92
N ILE A 177 -1.84 24.40 9.48
CA ILE A 177 -3.01 24.24 10.35
C ILE A 177 -2.96 22.91 11.08
N THR A 178 -3.55 22.85 12.26
CA THR A 178 -3.67 21.61 13.03
C THR A 178 -4.80 20.73 12.51
N VAL A 179 -4.62 19.40 12.60
CA VAL A 179 -5.58 18.42 12.13
C VAL A 179 -5.84 17.36 13.19
N SER A 180 -7.08 16.83 13.21
CA SER A 180 -7.44 15.60 13.92
C SER A 180 -8.21 14.66 13.00
N VAL A 181 -7.92 13.35 13.13
CA VAL A 181 -8.58 12.28 12.36
C VAL A 181 -9.38 11.43 13.33
N LEU A 182 -10.70 11.45 13.22
CA LEU A 182 -11.61 10.88 14.20
C LEU A 182 -12.44 9.75 13.60
N ASP A 183 -12.31 8.56 14.15
CA ASP A 183 -13.14 7.39 13.85
C ASP A 183 -14.23 7.29 14.92
N ILE A 184 -15.46 7.59 14.54
CA ILE A 184 -16.61 7.61 15.43
C ILE A 184 -17.15 6.18 15.55
N ARG A 185 -16.94 5.59 16.72
CA ARG A 185 -17.40 4.25 17.06
C ARG A 185 -18.74 4.31 17.79
N GLU A 186 -19.28 3.15 18.08
CA GLU A 186 -20.57 2.99 18.75
C GLU A 186 -20.56 3.55 20.18
N ASP A 187 -19.43 3.38 20.90
CA ASP A 187 -19.26 3.67 22.32
C ASP A 187 -18.12 4.64 22.65
N HIS A 188 -17.28 4.96 21.67
CA HIS A 188 -16.12 5.84 21.87
C HIS A 188 -15.70 6.53 20.57
N ILE A 189 -14.75 7.44 20.68
CA ILE A 189 -14.05 8.05 19.54
C ILE A 189 -12.63 7.56 19.55
N ARG A 190 -12.10 7.23 18.38
CA ARG A 190 -10.67 6.94 18.20
C ARG A 190 -10.05 8.08 17.41
N SER A 191 -9.06 8.75 17.98
CA SER A 191 -8.27 9.77 17.29
C SER A 191 -7.00 9.12 16.76
N TYR A 192 -6.80 9.14 15.44
CA TYR A 192 -5.58 8.61 14.82
C TYR A 192 -4.41 9.57 14.96
N LEU A 193 -3.23 9.02 15.20
CA LEU A 193 -1.98 9.72 15.48
C LEU A 193 -1.08 9.84 14.23
N PRO A 194 -0.03 10.67 14.27
CA PRO A 194 0.93 10.81 13.17
C PRO A 194 1.50 9.48 12.64
N ALA A 195 1.71 8.49 13.52
CA ALA A 195 2.25 7.17 13.16
C ALA A 195 1.21 6.24 12.50
N SER A 196 -0.04 6.64 12.37
CA SER A 196 -1.07 5.87 11.67
C SER A 196 -0.95 6.01 10.14
N PHE A 197 -1.68 5.18 9.39
CA PHE A 197 -1.75 5.29 7.93
C PHE A 197 -2.18 6.69 7.49
N ALA A 198 -3.34 7.17 7.94
CA ALA A 198 -3.81 8.52 7.63
C ALA A 198 -2.85 9.57 8.16
N GLY A 199 -2.30 9.36 9.36
CA GLY A 199 -1.35 10.27 9.98
C GLY A 199 -0.08 10.47 9.16
N SER A 200 0.45 9.41 8.58
CA SER A 200 1.63 9.47 7.72
C SER A 200 1.38 10.33 6.46
N VAL A 201 0.21 10.19 5.83
CA VAL A 201 -0.18 10.98 4.66
C VAL A 201 -0.35 12.47 5.00
N LEU A 202 -1.04 12.77 6.09
CA LEU A 202 -1.28 14.16 6.53
C LEU A 202 0.01 14.85 6.97
N SER A 203 0.92 14.13 7.65
CA SER A 203 2.24 14.64 8.02
C SER A 203 3.08 14.95 6.78
N GLU A 204 3.03 14.10 5.76
CA GLU A 204 3.73 14.30 4.49
C GLU A 204 3.15 15.51 3.72
N LEU A 205 1.86 15.78 3.81
CA LEU A 205 1.24 16.98 3.28
C LEU A 205 1.63 18.26 4.05
N GLY A 206 2.14 18.13 5.28
CA GLY A 206 2.61 19.26 6.09
C GLY A 206 1.58 19.81 7.07
N PHE A 207 0.50 19.07 7.38
CA PHE A 207 -0.38 19.42 8.48
C PHE A 207 0.34 19.35 9.83
N ALA A 208 -0.05 20.24 10.75
CA ALA A 208 0.38 20.17 12.14
C ALA A 208 -0.55 19.24 12.95
N TRP A 209 -0.06 18.79 14.09
CA TRP A 209 -0.81 17.93 15.01
C TRP A 209 -1.07 18.64 16.34
N THR A 210 -2.16 18.27 17.00
CA THR A 210 -2.42 18.77 18.37
C THR A 210 -1.28 18.39 19.31
N PRO A 211 -1.03 19.11 20.40
CA PRO A 211 0.00 18.75 21.37
C PRO A 211 -0.13 17.30 21.86
N ALA A 212 -1.36 16.89 22.23
CA ALA A 212 -1.62 15.53 22.68
C ALA A 212 -1.31 14.46 21.62
N ALA A 213 -1.59 14.73 20.33
CA ALA A 213 -1.28 13.81 19.26
C ALA A 213 0.22 13.69 18.98
N ARG A 214 1.01 14.75 19.23
CA ARG A 214 2.48 14.73 19.08
C ARG A 214 3.18 13.99 20.20
N GLU A 215 2.65 14.06 21.41
CA GLU A 215 3.22 13.44 22.61
C GLU A 215 2.82 11.99 22.77
N ALA A 216 1.69 11.60 22.19
CA ALA A 216 1.17 10.24 22.30
C ALA A 216 1.97 9.24 21.46
N THR A 217 2.06 8.01 21.98
CA THR A 217 2.69 6.88 21.30
C THR A 217 1.67 5.96 20.64
N GLY A 218 2.10 5.20 19.62
CA GLY A 218 1.25 4.26 18.88
C GLY A 218 0.51 4.93 17.73
N VAL A 219 -0.59 4.30 17.27
CA VAL A 219 -1.32 4.71 16.05
C VAL A 219 -2.63 5.45 16.35
N SER A 220 -3.13 5.38 17.59
CA SER A 220 -4.40 6.04 17.94
C SER A 220 -4.58 6.21 19.44
N LEU A 221 -5.36 7.24 19.82
CA LEU A 221 -5.88 7.45 21.17
C LEU A 221 -7.36 7.03 21.22
N LYS A 222 -7.78 6.44 22.33
CA LYS A 222 -9.19 6.13 22.61
C LYS A 222 -9.76 7.21 23.55
N LEU A 223 -10.79 7.93 23.10
CA LEU A 223 -11.55 8.86 23.91
C LEU A 223 -12.85 8.17 24.34
N SER A 224 -12.90 7.75 25.59
CA SER A 224 -14.04 7.00 26.14
C SER A 224 -15.10 7.92 26.76
N SER A 225 -14.75 9.20 26.93
CA SER A 225 -15.65 10.20 27.53
C SER A 225 -15.64 11.49 26.69
N LYS A 226 -16.73 12.24 26.74
CA LYS A 226 -16.86 13.50 25.99
C LYS A 226 -16.05 14.64 26.60
N GLU A 227 -15.71 14.54 27.87
CA GLU A 227 -14.81 15.47 28.56
C GLU A 227 -13.38 15.41 28.02
N SER A 228 -13.02 14.32 27.31
CA SER A 228 -11.74 14.19 26.63
C SER A 228 -11.69 14.89 25.27
N LEU A 229 -12.79 15.41 24.74
CA LEU A 229 -12.85 16.07 23.43
C LEU A 229 -11.86 17.23 23.25
N PRO A 230 -11.57 18.09 24.25
CA PRO A 230 -10.57 19.14 24.10
C PRO A 230 -9.17 18.63 23.69
N VAL A 231 -8.84 17.37 23.95
CA VAL A 231 -7.56 16.74 23.57
C VAL A 231 -7.35 16.72 22.06
N VAL A 232 -8.43 16.65 21.29
CA VAL A 232 -8.40 16.58 19.82
C VAL A 232 -8.74 17.92 19.15
N ASP A 233 -8.83 19.03 19.91
CA ASP A 233 -9.17 20.34 19.35
C ASP A 233 -8.13 20.79 18.32
N ALA A 234 -8.57 20.95 17.07
CA ALA A 234 -7.74 21.28 15.91
C ALA A 234 -8.50 22.23 14.96
N ASP A 235 -7.78 22.81 14.02
CA ASP A 235 -8.35 23.73 13.02
C ASP A 235 -9.23 23.01 12.00
N LEU A 236 -8.97 21.69 11.77
CA LEU A 236 -9.66 20.89 10.79
C LEU A 236 -9.84 19.45 11.29
N PHE A 237 -11.04 18.89 11.12
CA PHE A 237 -11.35 17.50 11.41
C PHE A 237 -11.64 16.70 10.14
N PHE A 238 -10.97 15.56 9.98
CA PHE A 238 -11.41 14.48 9.13
C PHE A 238 -12.10 13.42 9.97
N ILE A 239 -13.35 13.12 9.66
CA ILE A 239 -14.15 12.16 10.42
C ILE A 239 -14.67 11.06 9.54
N PHE A 240 -14.67 9.85 10.05
CA PHE A 240 -15.30 8.71 9.39
C PHE A 240 -15.97 7.78 10.40
N GLN A 241 -16.79 6.89 9.87
CA GLN A 241 -17.42 5.82 10.60
C GLN A 241 -17.15 4.54 9.85
N ARG A 242 -16.80 3.48 10.56
CA ARG A 242 -16.65 2.18 9.94
C ARG A 242 -18.03 1.61 9.66
N ALA A 243 -18.33 1.40 8.37
CA ALA A 243 -19.53 0.77 7.85
C ALA A 243 -20.88 1.32 8.39
N ASP A 244 -21.97 0.77 7.90
CA ASP A 244 -23.36 1.16 8.16
C ASP A 244 -23.85 0.84 9.59
N SER A 245 -23.07 1.21 10.62
CA SER A 245 -23.45 1.03 12.02
C SER A 245 -24.41 2.13 12.44
N LYS A 246 -25.69 1.77 12.61
CA LYS A 246 -26.69 2.69 13.19
C LYS A 246 -26.26 3.23 14.55
N ALA A 247 -25.58 2.41 15.37
CA ALA A 247 -25.12 2.81 16.69
C ALA A 247 -23.99 3.85 16.60
N ALA A 248 -23.04 3.72 15.65
CA ALA A 248 -22.02 4.74 15.42
C ALA A 248 -22.64 6.05 14.90
N GLN A 249 -23.64 5.97 14.01
CA GLN A 249 -24.36 7.17 13.55
C GLN A 249 -25.09 7.85 14.70
N GLN A 250 -25.78 7.11 15.56
CA GLN A 250 -26.44 7.66 16.74
C GLN A 250 -25.45 8.29 17.73
N ASN A 251 -24.26 7.69 17.89
CA ASN A 251 -23.21 8.28 18.71
C ASN A 251 -22.72 9.60 18.11
N TYR A 252 -22.54 9.67 16.80
CA TYR A 252 -22.18 10.89 16.09
C TYR A 252 -23.26 11.98 16.28
N ASP A 253 -24.54 11.64 16.09
CA ASP A 253 -25.66 12.60 16.22
C ASP A 253 -25.73 13.19 17.66
N LYS A 254 -25.46 12.37 18.67
CA LYS A 254 -25.34 12.83 20.06
C LYS A 254 -24.07 13.66 20.30
N LEU A 255 -22.98 13.32 19.62
CA LEU A 255 -21.70 14.01 19.74
C LEU A 255 -21.81 15.46 19.23
N VAL A 256 -22.36 15.67 18.03
CA VAL A 256 -22.45 17.00 17.41
C VAL A 256 -23.35 17.96 18.18
N GLN A 257 -24.27 17.42 18.98
CA GLN A 257 -25.15 18.20 19.86
C GLN A 257 -24.51 18.50 21.22
N HIS A 258 -23.38 17.89 21.53
CA HIS A 258 -22.76 18.04 22.84
C HIS A 258 -22.04 19.37 22.96
N PRO A 259 -22.19 20.13 24.09
CA PRO A 259 -21.57 21.45 24.28
C PRO A 259 -20.04 21.45 24.06
N PHE A 260 -19.31 20.42 24.52
CA PHE A 260 -17.87 20.32 24.28
C PHE A 260 -17.49 20.18 22.80
N TRP A 261 -18.30 19.49 21.99
CA TRP A 261 -18.08 19.45 20.56
C TRP A 261 -18.25 20.81 19.90
N GLN A 262 -19.32 21.54 20.29
CA GLN A 262 -19.63 22.84 19.73
C GLN A 262 -18.63 23.94 20.12
N GLN A 263 -17.81 23.71 21.16
CA GLN A 263 -16.73 24.60 21.57
C GLN A 263 -15.42 24.36 20.84
N LEU A 264 -15.26 23.23 20.10
CA LEU A 264 -14.06 22.93 19.36
C LEU A 264 -13.94 23.82 18.11
N ARG A 265 -12.71 24.15 17.72
CA ARG A 265 -12.43 25.07 16.60
C ARG A 265 -12.97 24.56 15.27
N ALA A 266 -12.66 23.32 14.88
CA ALA A 266 -13.11 22.78 13.61
C ALA A 266 -14.64 22.78 13.44
N PRO A 267 -15.48 22.37 14.43
CA PRO A 267 -16.94 22.56 14.37
C PRO A 267 -17.39 24.02 14.26
N GLN A 268 -16.78 24.94 15.03
CA GLN A 268 -17.11 26.37 14.98
C GLN A 268 -16.83 26.98 13.61
N ASP A 269 -15.68 26.61 13.02
CA ASP A 269 -15.24 27.11 11.71
C ASP A 269 -15.83 26.31 10.55
N LYS A 270 -16.75 25.36 10.81
CA LYS A 270 -17.35 24.45 9.81
C LYS A 270 -16.29 23.63 9.04
N GLN A 271 -15.17 23.34 9.67
CA GLN A 271 -14.05 22.56 9.09
C GLN A 271 -14.09 21.09 9.53
N VAL A 272 -15.27 20.48 9.49
CA VAL A 272 -15.48 19.06 9.77
C VAL A 272 -15.83 18.34 8.47
N TRP A 273 -14.90 17.49 7.99
CA TRP A 273 -15.00 16.80 6.70
C TRP A 273 -15.26 15.31 6.91
N ARG A 274 -16.36 14.81 6.37
CA ARG A 274 -16.63 13.38 6.35
C ARG A 274 -15.86 12.73 5.20
N VAL A 275 -15.18 11.61 5.50
CA VAL A 275 -14.28 10.93 4.59
C VAL A 275 -14.53 9.42 4.57
N ASP A 276 -14.02 8.72 3.54
CA ASP A 276 -14.20 7.28 3.37
C ASP A 276 -13.30 6.48 4.35
N ALA A 277 -13.93 5.70 5.22
CA ALA A 277 -13.24 4.84 6.18
C ALA A 277 -12.28 3.84 5.53
N VAL A 278 -12.56 3.35 4.32
CA VAL A 278 -11.70 2.42 3.61
C VAL A 278 -10.41 3.13 3.20
N ALA A 279 -10.50 4.28 2.55
CA ALA A 279 -9.34 5.05 2.12
C ALA A 279 -8.50 5.54 3.32
N TRP A 280 -9.12 5.93 4.43
CA TRP A 280 -8.42 6.59 5.55
C TRP A 280 -7.89 5.64 6.63
N SER A 281 -8.44 4.44 6.75
CA SER A 281 -8.10 3.54 7.87
C SER A 281 -7.88 2.08 7.50
N LEU A 282 -8.43 1.61 6.40
CA LEU A 282 -8.54 0.18 6.15
C LEU A 282 -7.73 -0.30 4.93
N SER A 283 -7.45 0.57 3.96
CA SER A 283 -6.77 0.20 2.71
C SER A 283 -5.30 -0.17 2.91
N GLY A 284 -4.56 0.65 3.64
CA GLY A 284 -3.14 0.41 3.96
C GLY A 284 -2.19 0.37 2.76
N GLY A 285 -2.63 0.74 1.53
CA GLY A 285 -1.85 0.69 0.31
C GLY A 285 -1.79 2.00 -0.46
N ILE A 286 -1.01 2.05 -1.55
CA ILE A 286 -0.77 3.26 -2.35
C ILE A 286 -2.03 3.74 -3.09
N LEU A 287 -2.90 2.83 -3.55
CA LEU A 287 -4.14 3.21 -4.20
C LEU A 287 -5.11 3.84 -3.20
N GLY A 288 -5.23 3.25 -2.01
CA GLY A 288 -6.00 3.82 -0.92
C GLY A 288 -5.47 5.17 -0.46
N ALA A 289 -4.15 5.33 -0.33
CA ALA A 289 -3.51 6.60 -0.02
C ALA A 289 -3.80 7.69 -1.08
N ASN A 290 -3.80 7.32 -2.36
CA ASN A 290 -4.18 8.24 -3.43
C ASN A 290 -5.65 8.68 -3.35
N ARG A 291 -6.57 7.81 -2.93
CA ARG A 291 -7.96 8.18 -2.67
C ARG A 291 -8.08 9.19 -1.52
N MET A 292 -7.24 9.06 -0.46
CA MET A 292 -7.17 10.11 0.56
C MET A 292 -6.77 11.46 -0.04
N LEU A 293 -5.76 11.49 -0.93
CA LEU A 293 -5.36 12.75 -1.60
C LEU A 293 -6.51 13.34 -2.44
N ASP A 294 -7.34 12.48 -3.08
CA ASP A 294 -8.53 12.96 -3.82
C ASP A 294 -9.50 13.69 -2.89
N GLU A 295 -9.80 13.12 -1.72
CA GLU A 295 -10.70 13.74 -0.75
C GLU A 295 -10.09 15.00 -0.11
N ILE A 296 -8.78 15.01 0.20
CA ILE A 296 -8.10 16.20 0.71
C ILE A 296 -8.05 17.32 -0.35
N THR A 297 -8.00 16.96 -1.63
CA THR A 297 -8.07 17.95 -2.73
C THR A 297 -9.40 18.70 -2.70
N GLN A 298 -10.51 18.05 -2.32
CA GLN A 298 -11.81 18.73 -2.15
C GLN A 298 -11.75 19.79 -1.06
N VAL A 299 -11.03 19.51 0.04
CA VAL A 299 -10.79 20.51 1.10
C VAL A 299 -10.02 21.72 0.57
N ALA A 300 -8.97 21.47 -0.21
CA ALA A 300 -8.17 22.56 -0.80
C ALA A 300 -8.96 23.41 -1.79
N MET A 301 -9.89 22.80 -2.53
CA MET A 301 -10.72 23.47 -3.55
C MET A 301 -12.00 24.09 -3.02
N ALA A 302 -12.49 23.70 -1.84
CA ALA A 302 -13.71 24.26 -1.28
C ALA A 302 -13.56 25.77 -1.07
N ASP A 303 -14.57 26.53 -1.44
CA ASP A 303 -14.60 27.97 -1.15
C ASP A 303 -14.49 28.19 0.36
N SER A 304 -13.71 29.18 0.76
CA SER A 304 -13.69 29.61 2.15
C SER A 304 -15.10 30.06 2.47
N ALA A 305 -15.79 29.34 3.36
CA ALA A 305 -17.12 29.74 3.79
C ALA A 305 -17.02 31.17 4.29
N SER A 306 -17.55 32.11 3.49
CA SER A 306 -17.71 33.53 3.79
C SER A 306 -18.71 33.74 4.94
#